data_a95575f8a4e9854244d27f894dd513da
#
_entry.id   a95575f8a4e9854244d27f894dd513da
#
_cell.length_a   1.000
_cell.length_b   1.000
_cell.length_c   1.000
_cell.angle_alpha   90.00
_cell.angle_beta   90.00
_cell.angle_gamma   90.00
#
_symmetry.space_group_name_H-M   'P 1'
#
loop_
_entity.id
_entity.type
_entity.pdbx_description
1 polymer ?
#
loop_
_entity_poly.entity_id
_entity_poly.type
_entity_poly.pdbx_seq_one_letter_code
_entity_poly.pdbx_strand_id
1 'polypeptide(L)'
;MRKNYKNDQIYQSASIFRMLSLLLSSFLSYTVMSTDQHVSLLSPAVPVVDQHSRVEDALAMLIGTFILSFAMTLLQQAGIMTGGTAGLSLLIHYITDIKFGVLFFLINIPFYYFAYKKMGIALVVKTFVAVALLAGFTETIPHFFQLSEVNPIYATIFANVLMGVSFLILFRHRSSLGGINLLALYLQEHFKIPAGKVQMGIDVAILLTSLFFVDWKLVLISILGAVILNSIILLNHKSSRYVA
;
A
#
# COMPACT_ATOMS: atom_id res chain seq x y z
N MET A 1 16.98 -30.81 25.11
CA MET A 1 15.82 -30.38 24.35
C MET A 1 15.87 -28.93 23.76
N ARG A 2 16.53 -27.96 24.39
CA ARG A 2 16.61 -26.56 23.85
C ARG A 2 17.49 -26.36 22.60
N LYS A 3 18.43 -27.25 22.31
CA LYS A 3 19.36 -27.10 21.16
C LYS A 3 18.75 -27.46 19.80
N ASN A 4 17.77 -28.37 19.76
CA ASN A 4 17.09 -28.74 18.51
C ASN A 4 16.09 -27.67 18.04
N TYR A 5 15.44 -26.99 18.97
CA TYR A 5 14.44 -25.95 18.64
C TYR A 5 15.06 -24.74 17.91
N LYS A 6 16.30 -24.37 18.24
CA LYS A 6 17.01 -23.25 17.58
C LYS A 6 17.47 -23.60 16.17
N ASN A 7 17.85 -24.86 15.93
CA ASN A 7 18.26 -25.30 14.59
C ASN A 7 17.06 -25.40 13.63
N ASP A 8 15.90 -25.88 14.10
CA ASP A 8 14.68 -25.94 13.29
C ASP A 8 14.19 -24.56 12.90
N GLN A 9 14.31 -23.58 13.76
CA GLN A 9 13.98 -22.16 13.47
C GLN A 9 14.90 -21.58 12.37
N ILE A 10 16.18 -21.89 12.40
CA ILE A 10 17.17 -21.42 11.42
C ILE A 10 16.94 -22.08 10.04
N TYR A 11 16.61 -23.37 10.01
CA TYR A 11 16.29 -24.07 8.76
C TYR A 11 14.97 -23.59 8.16
N GLN A 12 13.97 -23.32 8.98
CA GLN A 12 12.70 -22.75 8.52
C GLN A 12 12.87 -21.32 7.99
N SER A 13 13.64 -20.47 8.65
CA SER A 13 13.92 -19.12 8.17
C SER A 13 14.68 -19.10 6.84
N ALA A 14 15.65 -20.00 6.66
CA ALA A 14 16.38 -20.15 5.39
C ALA A 14 15.48 -20.63 4.23
N SER A 15 14.53 -21.52 4.50
CA SER A 15 13.53 -21.99 3.55
C SER A 15 12.58 -20.85 3.13
N ILE A 16 12.13 -20.06 4.08
CA ILE A 16 11.28 -18.87 3.84
C ILE A 16 12.02 -17.83 3.01
N PHE A 17 13.30 -17.59 3.31
CA PHE A 17 14.13 -16.66 2.55
C PHE A 17 14.30 -17.10 1.08
N ARG A 18 14.46 -18.40 0.84
CA ARG A 18 14.54 -18.98 -0.50
C ARG A 18 13.21 -18.86 -1.27
N MET A 19 12.08 -19.09 -0.61
CA MET A 19 10.74 -18.94 -1.21
C MET A 19 10.44 -17.46 -1.53
N LEU A 20 10.81 -16.53 -0.65
CA LEU A 20 10.72 -15.10 -0.88
C LEU A 20 11.58 -14.63 -2.06
N SER A 21 12.80 -15.14 -2.20
CA SER A 21 13.69 -14.80 -3.32
C SER A 21 13.15 -15.31 -4.67
N LEU A 22 12.51 -16.47 -4.70
CA LEU A 22 11.87 -17.01 -5.91
C LEU A 22 10.61 -16.24 -6.30
N LEU A 23 9.79 -15.84 -5.33
CA LEU A 23 8.63 -14.97 -5.57
C LEU A 23 9.06 -13.59 -6.06
N LEU A 24 10.09 -13.02 -5.47
CA LEU A 24 10.68 -11.74 -5.89
C LEU A 24 11.29 -11.81 -7.31
N SER A 25 11.97 -12.90 -7.65
CA SER A 25 12.55 -13.07 -8.99
C SER A 25 11.47 -13.23 -10.07
N SER A 26 10.39 -13.96 -9.77
CA SER A 26 9.26 -14.12 -10.70
C SER A 26 8.51 -12.79 -10.90
N PHE A 27 8.36 -12.00 -9.84
CA PHE A 27 7.73 -10.68 -9.91
C PHE A 27 8.59 -9.67 -10.69
N LEU A 28 9.92 -9.70 -10.50
CA LEU A 28 10.87 -8.88 -11.24
C LEU A 28 10.90 -9.23 -12.74
N SER A 29 10.83 -10.50 -13.08
CA SER A 29 10.80 -10.94 -14.51
C SER A 29 9.53 -10.48 -15.22
N TYR A 30 8.38 -10.45 -14.52
CA TYR A 30 7.12 -9.99 -15.10
C TYR A 30 7.09 -8.47 -15.34
N THR A 31 7.77 -7.70 -14.49
CA THR A 31 7.84 -6.23 -14.61
C THR A 31 8.76 -5.78 -15.73
N VAL A 32 9.75 -6.59 -16.12
CA VAL A 32 10.71 -6.27 -17.20
C VAL A 32 10.12 -6.56 -18.60
N MET A 33 9.18 -7.50 -18.72
CA MET A 33 8.63 -7.88 -20.04
C MET A 33 7.55 -6.92 -20.59
N SER A 34 7.12 -5.90 -19.86
CA SER A 34 6.03 -5.02 -20.31
C SER A 34 6.49 -3.71 -20.96
N THR A 35 7.81 -3.52 -21.21
CA THR A 35 8.35 -2.20 -21.62
C THR A 35 8.66 -2.06 -23.11
N ASP A 36 8.55 -3.13 -23.91
CA ASP A 36 8.86 -3.07 -25.35
C ASP A 36 7.67 -3.51 -26.21
N GLN A 37 6.79 -2.58 -26.58
CA GLN A 37 6.04 -2.67 -27.83
C GLN A 37 5.86 -1.30 -28.48
N HIS A 38 6.33 -1.25 -29.70
CA HIS A 38 6.37 -0.18 -30.69
C HIS A 38 5.17 0.77 -30.71
N VAL A 39 5.47 2.08 -30.64
CA VAL A 39 4.58 3.17 -31.01
C VAL A 39 4.59 3.33 -32.52
N SER A 40 3.55 2.90 -33.21
CA SER A 40 3.29 3.24 -34.60
C SER A 40 2.56 4.59 -34.70
N LEU A 41 3.11 5.45 -35.51
CA LEU A 41 2.68 6.81 -35.80
C LEU A 41 1.31 6.84 -36.51
N LEU A 42 0.27 7.11 -35.74
CA LEU A 42 -0.97 7.74 -36.21
C LEU A 42 -1.44 8.64 -35.08
N SER A 43 -1.42 9.94 -35.30
CA SER A 43 -1.93 10.94 -34.37
C SER A 43 -3.46 10.78 -34.24
N PRO A 44 -3.97 10.16 -33.18
CA PRO A 44 -5.40 10.23 -32.89
C PRO A 44 -5.68 11.61 -32.31
N ALA A 45 -6.81 12.20 -32.70
CA ALA A 45 -7.33 13.38 -32.05
C ALA A 45 -7.24 13.18 -30.53
N VAL A 46 -6.55 14.11 -29.84
CA VAL A 46 -6.37 14.05 -28.38
C VAL A 46 -7.79 14.00 -27.78
N PRO A 47 -8.19 12.92 -27.12
CA PRO A 47 -9.50 12.88 -26.50
C PRO A 47 -9.55 14.01 -25.48
N VAL A 48 -10.59 14.84 -25.53
CA VAL A 48 -10.87 15.84 -24.50
C VAL A 48 -11.11 15.05 -23.21
N VAL A 49 -10.11 15.03 -22.36
CA VAL A 49 -10.22 14.37 -21.06
C VAL A 49 -11.08 15.25 -20.18
N ASP A 50 -12.29 14.79 -19.92
CA ASP A 50 -13.23 15.47 -19.03
C ASP A 50 -12.62 15.49 -17.61
N GLN A 51 -12.31 16.68 -17.10
CA GLN A 51 -11.72 16.83 -15.79
C GLN A 51 -12.80 16.59 -14.73
N HIS A 52 -12.50 15.74 -13.75
CA HIS A 52 -13.39 15.49 -12.63
C HIS A 52 -13.75 16.80 -11.91
N SER A 53 -15.01 16.96 -11.57
CA SER A 53 -15.49 18.09 -10.78
C SER A 53 -14.95 17.99 -9.33
N ARG A 54 -14.89 19.13 -8.65
CA ARG A 54 -14.44 19.15 -7.23
C ARG A 54 -15.33 18.30 -6.32
N VAL A 55 -16.61 18.17 -6.66
CA VAL A 55 -17.59 17.36 -5.92
C VAL A 55 -17.28 15.87 -6.12
N GLU A 56 -17.02 15.45 -7.35
CA GLU A 56 -16.60 14.07 -7.66
C GLU A 56 -15.30 13.70 -6.94
N ASP A 57 -14.31 14.58 -6.95
CA ASP A 57 -13.07 14.39 -6.22
C ASP A 57 -13.31 14.24 -4.71
N ALA A 58 -14.14 15.08 -4.12
CA ALA A 58 -14.46 15.02 -2.69
C ALA A 58 -15.20 13.71 -2.32
N LEU A 59 -16.19 13.31 -3.14
CA LEU A 59 -16.93 12.05 -2.94
C LEU A 59 -16.01 10.84 -3.11
N ALA A 60 -15.15 10.85 -4.12
CA ALA A 60 -14.19 9.76 -4.34
C ALA A 60 -13.20 9.63 -3.19
N MET A 61 -12.69 10.74 -2.65
CA MET A 61 -11.83 10.72 -1.46
C MET A 61 -12.59 10.20 -0.24
N LEU A 62 -13.82 10.63 -0.01
CA LEU A 62 -14.65 10.18 1.11
C LEU A 62 -14.92 8.66 1.02
N ILE A 63 -15.41 8.19 -0.11
CA ILE A 63 -15.75 6.78 -0.33
C ILE A 63 -14.49 5.91 -0.30
N GLY A 64 -13.45 6.31 -1.03
CA GLY A 64 -12.19 5.56 -1.11
C GLY A 64 -11.52 5.42 0.26
N THR A 65 -11.44 6.50 1.04
CA THR A 65 -10.85 6.45 2.39
C THR A 65 -11.73 5.69 3.39
N PHE A 66 -13.05 5.76 3.26
CA PHE A 66 -13.97 4.99 4.11
C PHE A 66 -13.82 3.48 3.88
N ILE A 67 -13.81 3.02 2.62
CA ILE A 67 -13.59 1.61 2.28
C ILE A 67 -12.20 1.16 2.77
N LEU A 68 -11.20 2.00 2.55
CA LEU A 68 -9.83 1.70 2.97
C LEU A 68 -9.69 1.60 4.49
N SER A 69 -10.34 2.47 5.24
CA SER A 69 -10.30 2.44 6.69
C SER A 69 -10.93 1.17 7.26
N PHE A 70 -12.00 0.69 6.64
CA PHE A 70 -12.60 -0.60 7.00
C PHE A 70 -11.63 -1.76 6.72
N ALA A 71 -10.96 -1.75 5.56
CA ALA A 71 -9.93 -2.73 5.24
C ALA A 71 -8.78 -2.70 6.25
N MET A 72 -8.31 -1.50 6.64
CA MET A 72 -7.27 -1.34 7.66
C MET A 72 -7.70 -1.87 9.02
N THR A 73 -8.94 -1.65 9.42
CA THR A 73 -9.51 -2.18 10.67
C THR A 73 -9.51 -3.72 10.66
N LEU A 74 -9.87 -4.34 9.53
CA LEU A 74 -9.80 -5.81 9.38
C LEU A 74 -8.38 -6.35 9.54
N LEU A 75 -7.38 -5.71 8.90
CA LEU A 75 -5.98 -6.11 9.02
C LEU A 75 -5.48 -5.96 10.46
N GLN A 76 -5.80 -4.84 11.13
CA GLN A 76 -5.42 -4.60 12.52
C GLN A 76 -5.97 -5.68 13.44
N GLN A 77 -7.26 -6.00 13.34
CA GLN A 77 -7.90 -7.02 14.19
C GLN A 77 -7.36 -8.43 13.91
N ALA A 78 -6.94 -8.72 12.69
CA ALA A 78 -6.35 -9.99 12.33
C ALA A 78 -4.83 -10.09 12.62
N GLY A 79 -4.18 -9.01 13.07
CA GLY A 79 -2.73 -8.95 13.29
C GLY A 79 -1.91 -9.01 11.99
N ILE A 80 -2.52 -8.67 10.86
CA ILE A 80 -1.91 -8.78 9.53
C ILE A 80 -1.17 -7.50 9.17
N MET A 81 0.00 -7.66 8.56
CA MET A 81 0.82 -6.56 8.06
C MET A 81 0.45 -6.16 6.63
N THR A 82 0.78 -4.94 6.27
CA THR A 82 0.73 -4.45 4.89
C THR A 82 2.03 -3.71 4.55
N GLY A 83 2.17 -3.20 3.33
CA GLY A 83 3.33 -2.43 2.90
C GLY A 83 3.16 -0.92 3.06
N GLY A 84 4.16 -0.17 2.61
CA GLY A 84 4.17 1.28 2.56
C GLY A 84 4.08 1.97 3.92
N THR A 85 3.63 3.21 3.90
CA THR A 85 3.44 4.02 5.11
C THR A 85 2.41 3.39 6.06
N ALA A 86 1.38 2.73 5.51
CA ALA A 86 0.38 2.02 6.30
C ALA A 86 1.02 0.82 7.04
N GLY A 87 1.86 0.04 6.36
CA GLY A 87 2.61 -1.06 6.97
C GLY A 87 3.54 -0.60 8.08
N LEU A 88 4.28 0.48 7.85
CA LEU A 88 5.14 1.08 8.88
C LEU A 88 4.32 1.54 10.09
N SER A 89 3.17 2.16 9.86
CA SER A 89 2.26 2.60 10.92
C SER A 89 1.70 1.42 11.70
N LEU A 90 1.32 0.33 11.04
CA LEU A 90 0.87 -0.90 11.69
C LEU A 90 1.97 -1.54 12.53
N LEU A 91 3.18 -1.63 11.99
CA LEU A 91 4.33 -2.19 12.72
C LEU A 91 4.58 -1.42 14.02
N ILE A 92 4.60 -0.08 13.95
CA ILE A 92 4.79 0.75 15.14
C ILE A 92 3.60 0.61 16.09
N HIS A 93 2.37 0.53 15.57
CA HIS A 93 1.17 0.29 16.37
C HIS A 93 1.28 -1.01 17.19
N TYR A 94 1.70 -2.11 16.55
CA TYR A 94 1.84 -3.41 17.24
C TYR A 94 2.98 -3.43 18.29
N ILE A 95 3.95 -2.54 18.18
CA ILE A 95 5.06 -2.43 19.14
C ILE A 95 4.73 -1.49 20.29
N THR A 96 3.96 -0.41 20.03
CA THR A 96 3.80 0.72 20.95
C THR A 96 2.39 0.91 21.49
N ASP A 97 1.41 0.20 20.95
CA ASP A 97 -0.03 0.38 21.20
C ASP A 97 -0.56 1.80 20.86
N ILE A 98 0.27 2.65 20.25
CA ILE A 98 -0.19 3.96 19.75
C ILE A 98 -1.18 3.72 18.61
N LYS A 99 -2.28 4.46 18.62
CA LYS A 99 -3.34 4.34 17.61
C LYS A 99 -2.80 4.46 16.18
N PHE A 100 -3.23 3.54 15.30
CA PHE A 100 -2.80 3.50 13.90
C PHE A 100 -3.02 4.82 13.17
N GLY A 101 -4.22 5.42 13.31
CA GLY A 101 -4.57 6.67 12.63
C GLY A 101 -3.63 7.83 13.01
N VAL A 102 -3.25 7.92 14.29
CA VAL A 102 -2.28 8.90 14.77
C VAL A 102 -0.92 8.68 14.15
N LEU A 103 -0.41 7.45 14.17
CA LEU A 103 0.88 7.09 13.58
C LEU A 103 0.90 7.35 12.07
N PHE A 104 -0.15 6.91 11.38
CA PHE A 104 -0.27 7.10 9.93
C PHE A 104 -0.28 8.58 9.55
N PHE A 105 -0.98 9.41 10.31
CA PHE A 105 -0.98 10.86 10.09
C PHE A 105 0.39 11.49 10.35
N LEU A 106 1.02 11.18 11.50
CA LEU A 106 2.32 11.75 11.88
C LEU A 106 3.45 11.35 10.93
N ILE A 107 3.51 10.08 10.54
CA ILE A 107 4.53 9.57 9.61
C ILE A 107 4.41 10.24 8.23
N ASN A 108 3.20 10.67 7.86
CA ASN A 108 3.00 11.38 6.59
C ASN A 108 3.43 12.86 6.61
N ILE A 109 3.60 13.50 7.78
CA ILE A 109 3.95 14.93 7.87
C ILE A 109 5.19 15.33 7.04
N PRO A 110 6.35 14.64 7.16
CA PRO A 110 7.53 15.01 6.37
C PRO A 110 7.30 14.88 4.86
N PHE A 111 6.44 13.95 4.43
CA PHE A 111 6.13 13.76 3.02
C PHE A 111 5.23 14.88 2.46
N TYR A 112 4.38 15.51 3.27
CA TYR A 112 3.62 16.69 2.83
C TYR A 112 4.52 17.86 2.51
N TYR A 113 5.52 18.14 3.36
CA TYR A 113 6.49 19.19 3.10
C TYR A 113 7.28 18.93 1.81
N PHE A 114 7.68 17.69 1.62
CA PHE A 114 8.39 17.25 0.43
C PHE A 114 7.51 17.39 -0.83
N ALA A 115 6.27 16.91 -0.79
CA ALA A 115 5.33 16.99 -1.90
C ALA A 115 4.98 18.45 -2.25
N TYR A 116 4.86 19.33 -1.26
CA TYR A 116 4.64 20.75 -1.45
C TYR A 116 5.71 21.39 -2.33
N LYS A 117 6.98 21.09 -2.06
CA LYS A 117 8.11 21.66 -2.81
C LYS A 117 8.26 21.11 -4.22
N LYS A 118 7.76 19.91 -4.50
CA LYS A 118 8.12 19.15 -5.72
C LYS A 118 6.95 18.80 -6.64
N MET A 119 5.75 18.66 -6.11
CA MET A 119 4.62 18.09 -6.85
C MET A 119 3.38 18.99 -6.92
N GLY A 120 3.42 20.16 -6.30
CA GLY A 120 2.36 21.17 -6.33
C GLY A 120 1.32 21.03 -5.22
N ILE A 121 0.70 22.18 -4.88
CA ILE A 121 -0.20 22.32 -3.73
C ILE A 121 -1.48 21.49 -3.84
N ALA A 122 -2.01 21.33 -5.05
CA ALA A 122 -3.28 20.59 -5.25
C ALA A 122 -3.16 19.12 -4.82
N LEU A 123 -2.06 18.45 -5.18
CA LEU A 123 -1.80 17.07 -4.76
C LEU A 123 -1.60 16.99 -3.25
N VAL A 124 -0.89 17.95 -2.65
CA VAL A 124 -0.65 18.00 -1.21
C VAL A 124 -1.95 18.12 -0.43
N VAL A 125 -2.85 19.03 -0.85
CA VAL A 125 -4.15 19.21 -0.19
C VAL A 125 -5.01 17.95 -0.30
N LYS A 126 -5.13 17.36 -1.49
CA LYS A 126 -5.87 16.09 -1.67
C LYS A 126 -5.28 14.95 -0.82
N THR A 127 -3.96 14.82 -0.81
CA THR A 127 -3.27 13.80 -0.01
C THR A 127 -3.47 14.04 1.49
N PHE A 128 -3.34 15.26 1.95
CA PHE A 128 -3.56 15.61 3.36
C PHE A 128 -4.99 15.28 3.81
N VAL A 129 -5.99 15.67 3.01
CA VAL A 129 -7.40 15.37 3.29
C VAL A 129 -7.64 13.86 3.29
N ALA A 130 -7.14 13.13 2.30
CA ALA A 130 -7.30 11.67 2.24
C ALA A 130 -6.67 10.95 3.45
N VAL A 131 -5.47 11.38 3.87
CA VAL A 131 -4.79 10.81 5.04
C VAL A 131 -5.53 11.17 6.34
N ALA A 132 -6.02 12.40 6.47
CA ALA A 132 -6.80 12.82 7.65
C ALA A 132 -8.13 12.06 7.74
N LEU A 133 -8.83 11.87 6.61
CA LEU A 133 -10.06 11.07 6.56
C LEU A 133 -9.79 9.60 6.91
N LEU A 134 -8.75 9.00 6.32
CA LEU A 134 -8.37 7.62 6.63
C LEU A 134 -8.06 7.45 8.12
N ALA A 135 -7.25 8.35 8.69
CA ALA A 135 -6.90 8.33 10.11
C ALA A 135 -8.16 8.43 11.00
N GLY A 136 -9.03 9.40 10.70
CA GLY A 136 -10.28 9.60 11.45
C GLY A 136 -11.23 8.41 11.35
N PHE A 137 -11.45 7.87 10.16
CA PHE A 137 -12.32 6.71 9.96
C PHE A 137 -11.78 5.46 10.62
N THR A 138 -10.48 5.20 10.54
CA THR A 138 -9.86 4.02 11.16
C THR A 138 -10.00 4.04 12.69
N GLU A 139 -9.96 5.22 13.30
CA GLU A 139 -10.20 5.37 14.74
C GLU A 139 -11.68 5.26 15.11
N THR A 140 -12.58 5.62 14.20
CA THR A 140 -14.02 5.69 14.46
C THR A 140 -14.74 4.36 14.21
N ILE A 141 -14.37 3.63 13.16
CA ILE A 141 -15.01 2.37 12.76
C ILE A 141 -15.08 1.34 13.89
N PRO A 142 -14.04 1.10 14.72
CA PRO A 142 -14.09 0.12 15.79
C PRO A 142 -15.14 0.41 16.87
N HIS A 143 -15.61 1.65 16.99
CA HIS A 143 -16.68 2.01 17.92
C HIS A 143 -18.06 1.55 17.43
N PHE A 144 -18.24 1.40 16.12
CA PHE A 144 -19.49 0.98 15.51
C PHE A 144 -19.47 -0.47 15.02
N PHE A 145 -18.29 -1.00 14.74
CA PHE A 145 -18.10 -2.33 14.20
C PHE A 145 -17.08 -3.11 15.02
N GLN A 146 -17.60 -4.05 15.84
CA GLN A 146 -16.78 -4.98 16.59
C GLN A 146 -16.92 -6.37 15.97
N LEU A 147 -15.83 -6.92 15.47
CA LEU A 147 -15.76 -8.28 14.96
C LEU A 147 -15.20 -9.17 16.05
N SER A 148 -15.99 -10.14 16.50
CA SER A 148 -15.64 -11.01 17.64
C SER A 148 -14.49 -11.98 17.30
N GLU A 149 -14.46 -12.52 16.08
CA GLU A 149 -13.42 -13.41 15.59
C GLU A 149 -13.17 -13.14 14.10
N VAL A 150 -11.92 -12.88 13.74
CA VAL A 150 -11.52 -12.62 12.36
C VAL A 150 -10.51 -13.66 11.93
N ASN A 151 -10.89 -14.53 10.99
CA ASN A 151 -9.94 -15.47 10.40
C ASN A 151 -8.87 -14.70 9.62
N PRO A 152 -7.57 -14.85 9.95
CA PRO A 152 -6.50 -14.05 9.35
C PRO A 152 -6.40 -14.20 7.82
N ILE A 153 -6.62 -15.40 7.27
CA ILE A 153 -6.55 -15.64 5.82
C ILE A 153 -7.69 -14.90 5.12
N TYR A 154 -8.91 -15.04 5.65
CA TYR A 154 -10.09 -14.39 5.07
C TYR A 154 -10.01 -12.87 5.17
N ALA A 155 -9.59 -12.37 6.33
CA ALA A 155 -9.36 -10.94 6.54
C ALA A 155 -8.33 -10.39 5.55
N THR A 156 -7.25 -11.11 5.34
CA THR A 156 -6.19 -10.71 4.40
C THR A 156 -6.71 -10.61 2.97
N ILE A 157 -7.42 -11.63 2.48
CA ILE A 157 -7.96 -11.62 1.12
C ILE A 157 -8.95 -10.46 0.96
N PHE A 158 -9.92 -10.37 1.87
CA PHE A 158 -11.00 -9.41 1.76
C PHE A 158 -10.49 -7.97 1.93
N ALA A 159 -9.66 -7.70 2.94
CA ALA A 159 -9.09 -6.39 3.17
C ALA A 159 -8.22 -5.93 1.99
N ASN A 160 -7.36 -6.78 1.44
CA ASN A 160 -6.51 -6.39 0.32
C ASN A 160 -7.29 -6.17 -0.99
N VAL A 161 -8.42 -6.86 -1.20
CA VAL A 161 -9.35 -6.56 -2.31
C VAL A 161 -9.96 -5.16 -2.09
N LEU A 162 -10.47 -4.87 -0.89
CA LEU A 162 -11.02 -3.54 -0.57
C LEU A 162 -9.97 -2.44 -0.70
N MET A 163 -8.75 -2.68 -0.24
CA MET A 163 -7.62 -1.75 -0.39
C MET A 163 -7.33 -1.48 -1.86
N GLY A 164 -7.28 -2.53 -2.69
CA GLY A 164 -7.05 -2.41 -4.12
C GLY A 164 -8.10 -1.54 -4.81
N VAL A 165 -9.37 -1.78 -4.54
CA VAL A 165 -10.48 -0.95 -5.05
C VAL A 165 -10.36 0.50 -4.58
N SER A 166 -10.06 0.71 -3.30
CA SER A 166 -9.88 2.04 -2.71
C SER A 166 -8.74 2.81 -3.37
N PHE A 167 -7.59 2.16 -3.59
CA PHE A 167 -6.47 2.78 -4.28
C PHE A 167 -6.82 3.17 -5.73
N LEU A 168 -7.54 2.32 -6.46
CA LEU A 168 -7.97 2.65 -7.81
C LEU A 168 -8.89 3.87 -7.83
N ILE A 169 -9.83 3.99 -6.88
CA ILE A 169 -10.69 5.16 -6.73
C ILE A 169 -9.83 6.41 -6.48
N LEU A 170 -8.92 6.36 -5.50
CA LEU A 170 -8.09 7.51 -5.13
C LEU A 170 -7.14 7.93 -6.26
N PHE A 171 -6.48 6.98 -6.92
CA PHE A 171 -5.55 7.27 -8.03
C PHE A 171 -6.25 7.88 -9.24
N ARG A 172 -7.47 7.42 -9.56
CA ARG A 172 -8.28 8.00 -10.63
C ARG A 172 -8.57 9.51 -10.40
N HIS A 173 -8.71 9.91 -9.15
CA HIS A 173 -8.96 11.29 -8.74
C HIS A 173 -7.68 12.07 -8.37
N ARG A 174 -6.51 11.58 -8.82
CA ARG A 174 -5.21 12.18 -8.53
C ARG A 174 -5.01 12.47 -7.03
N SER A 175 -5.50 11.55 -6.19
CA SER A 175 -5.29 11.57 -4.75
C SER A 175 -4.31 10.46 -4.37
N SER A 176 -3.50 10.73 -3.37
CA SER A 176 -2.53 9.76 -2.82
C SER A 176 -2.78 9.60 -1.32
N LEU A 177 -2.30 8.50 -0.76
CA LEU A 177 -2.23 8.33 0.69
C LEU A 177 -0.90 8.79 1.27
N GLY A 178 -0.15 9.55 0.49
CA GLY A 178 1.11 10.18 0.90
C GLY A 178 2.26 9.19 1.11
N GLY A 179 3.19 9.63 1.94
CA GLY A 179 4.26 8.81 2.46
C GLY A 179 5.22 8.26 1.42
N ILE A 180 5.52 7.00 1.56
CA ILE A 180 6.52 6.27 0.77
C ILE A 180 6.19 6.31 -0.73
N ASN A 181 4.91 6.33 -1.12
CA ASN A 181 4.51 6.43 -2.53
C ASN A 181 4.96 7.76 -3.16
N LEU A 182 4.83 8.88 -2.44
CA LEU A 182 5.31 10.17 -2.93
C LEU A 182 6.83 10.20 -3.04
N LEU A 183 7.53 9.61 -2.08
CA LEU A 183 8.99 9.47 -2.13
C LEU A 183 9.42 8.62 -3.33
N ALA A 184 8.75 7.50 -3.57
CA ALA A 184 9.05 6.61 -4.68
C ALA A 184 8.85 7.30 -6.04
N LEU A 185 7.78 8.07 -6.22
CA LEU A 185 7.53 8.87 -7.42
C LEU A 185 8.62 9.93 -7.61
N TYR A 186 9.01 10.63 -6.55
CA TYR A 186 10.09 11.61 -6.64
C TYR A 186 11.43 10.99 -7.07
N LEU A 187 11.79 9.85 -6.47
CA LEU A 187 13.02 9.14 -6.84
C LEU A 187 12.99 8.66 -8.30
N GLN A 188 11.81 8.28 -8.79
CA GLN A 188 11.63 7.93 -10.19
C GLN A 188 11.84 9.13 -11.12
N GLU A 189 11.26 10.27 -10.80
CA GLU A 189 11.37 11.47 -11.63
C GLU A 189 12.79 12.04 -11.68
N HIS A 190 13.45 12.15 -10.52
CA HIS A 190 14.74 12.84 -10.39
C HIS A 190 15.95 11.92 -10.59
N PHE A 191 15.89 10.70 -10.09
CA PHE A 191 17.00 9.75 -10.10
C PHE A 191 16.79 8.59 -11.07
N LYS A 192 15.64 8.55 -11.77
CA LYS A 192 15.28 7.48 -12.71
C LYS A 192 15.25 6.09 -12.07
N ILE A 193 15.11 6.03 -10.75
CA ILE A 193 14.92 4.77 -10.01
C ILE A 193 13.44 4.41 -10.10
N PRO A 194 13.05 3.27 -10.68
CA PRO A 194 11.64 2.90 -10.79
C PRO A 194 10.93 2.90 -9.43
N ALA A 195 9.81 3.63 -9.33
CA ALA A 195 9.07 3.77 -8.06
C ALA A 195 8.69 2.42 -7.44
N GLY A 196 8.32 1.44 -8.27
CA GLY A 196 8.01 0.09 -7.81
C GLY A 196 9.18 -0.62 -7.13
N LYS A 197 10.44 -0.38 -7.56
CA LYS A 197 11.62 -0.96 -6.89
C LYS A 197 11.83 -0.34 -5.51
N VAL A 198 11.68 0.98 -5.40
CA VAL A 198 11.80 1.69 -4.13
C VAL A 198 10.73 1.20 -3.15
N GLN A 199 9.49 1.16 -3.60
CA GLN A 199 8.37 0.71 -2.77
C GLN A 199 8.54 -0.74 -2.34
N MET A 200 8.85 -1.64 -3.26
CA MET A 200 9.08 -3.05 -2.95
C MET A 200 10.24 -3.23 -1.95
N GLY A 201 11.33 -2.49 -2.09
CA GLY A 201 12.44 -2.53 -1.14
C GLY A 201 12.03 -2.12 0.27
N ILE A 202 11.21 -1.07 0.39
CA ILE A 202 10.69 -0.60 1.68
C ILE A 202 9.68 -1.61 2.26
N ASP A 203 8.78 -2.15 1.43
CA ASP A 203 7.78 -3.14 1.85
C ASP A 203 8.46 -4.41 2.38
N VAL A 204 9.48 -4.90 1.68
CA VAL A 204 10.30 -6.04 2.13
C VAL A 204 10.99 -5.72 3.44
N ALA A 205 11.58 -4.53 3.60
CA ALA A 205 12.22 -4.13 4.85
C ALA A 205 11.23 -4.10 6.03
N ILE A 206 10.01 -3.58 5.81
CA ILE A 206 8.94 -3.57 6.81
C ILE A 206 8.55 -4.99 7.19
N LEU A 207 8.32 -5.88 6.21
CA LEU A 207 7.94 -7.27 6.45
C LEU A 207 9.04 -8.05 7.17
N LEU A 208 10.31 -7.87 6.80
CA LEU A 208 11.44 -8.51 7.49
C LEU A 208 11.54 -8.02 8.94
N THR A 209 11.35 -6.71 9.16
CA THR A 209 11.36 -6.15 10.52
C THR A 209 10.19 -6.68 11.33
N SER A 210 9.01 -6.86 10.73
CA SER A 210 7.83 -7.38 11.41
C SER A 210 8.00 -8.81 11.94
N LEU A 211 8.91 -9.62 11.37
CA LEU A 211 9.22 -10.97 11.86
C LEU A 211 9.76 -11.00 13.31
N PHE A 212 10.28 -9.87 13.81
CA PHE A 212 10.75 -9.78 15.19
C PHE A 212 9.61 -9.49 16.20
N PHE A 213 8.47 -9.01 15.73
CA PHE A 213 7.37 -8.50 16.57
C PHE A 213 6.04 -9.21 16.34
N VAL A 214 5.85 -9.80 15.16
CA VAL A 214 4.60 -10.45 14.73
C VAL A 214 4.87 -11.92 14.45
N ASP A 215 3.88 -12.79 14.72
CA ASP A 215 3.99 -14.22 14.43
C ASP A 215 4.32 -14.43 12.94
N TRP A 216 5.31 -15.27 12.67
CA TRP A 216 5.78 -15.55 11.32
C TRP A 216 4.68 -16.06 10.38
N LYS A 217 3.65 -16.78 10.90
CA LYS A 217 2.51 -17.24 10.12
C LYS A 217 1.69 -16.06 9.61
N LEU A 218 1.49 -15.04 10.45
CA LEU A 218 0.78 -13.83 10.07
C LEU A 218 1.58 -13.02 9.04
N VAL A 219 2.90 -13.01 9.14
CA VAL A 219 3.77 -12.38 8.12
C VAL A 219 3.67 -13.10 6.78
N LEU A 220 3.63 -14.44 6.76
CA LEU A 220 3.40 -15.21 5.52
C LEU A 220 2.03 -14.90 4.89
N ILE A 221 0.99 -14.82 5.70
CA ILE A 221 -0.35 -14.44 5.25
C ILE A 221 -0.35 -12.98 4.73
N SER A 222 0.43 -12.09 5.35
CA SER A 222 0.60 -10.70 4.89
C SER A 222 1.23 -10.61 3.50
N ILE A 223 2.19 -11.50 3.17
CA ILE A 223 2.77 -11.60 1.82
C ILE A 223 1.69 -11.95 0.79
N LEU A 224 0.80 -12.89 1.11
CA LEU A 224 -0.35 -13.21 0.24
C LEU A 224 -1.22 -11.95 0.01
N GLY A 225 -1.48 -11.19 1.07
CA GLY A 225 -2.21 -9.92 0.96
C GLY A 225 -1.53 -8.92 0.04
N ALA A 226 -0.22 -8.75 0.18
CA ALA A 226 0.56 -7.86 -0.68
C ALA A 226 0.51 -8.29 -2.16
N VAL A 227 0.55 -9.59 -2.45
CA VAL A 227 0.40 -10.13 -3.81
C VAL A 227 -0.99 -9.82 -4.37
N ILE A 228 -2.05 -10.01 -3.59
CA ILE A 228 -3.43 -9.70 -4.00
C ILE A 228 -3.58 -8.20 -4.32
N LEU A 229 -3.16 -7.34 -3.39
CA LEU A 229 -3.24 -5.89 -3.55
C LEU A 229 -2.50 -5.40 -4.80
N ASN A 230 -1.24 -5.80 -4.94
CA ASN A 230 -0.40 -5.40 -6.07
C ASN A 230 -0.94 -5.94 -7.40
N SER A 231 -1.51 -7.16 -7.41
CA SER A 231 -2.15 -7.73 -8.61
C SER A 231 -3.35 -6.90 -9.04
N ILE A 232 -4.19 -6.47 -8.11
CA ILE A 232 -5.36 -5.63 -8.42
C ILE A 232 -4.92 -4.29 -9.00
N ILE A 233 -3.92 -3.66 -8.41
CA ILE A 233 -3.37 -2.38 -8.90
C ILE A 233 -2.75 -2.58 -10.29
N LEU A 234 -1.90 -3.58 -10.47
CA LEU A 234 -1.21 -3.85 -11.74
C LEU A 234 -2.17 -4.12 -12.89
N LEU A 235 -3.21 -4.92 -12.67
CA LEU A 235 -4.18 -5.28 -13.69
C LEU A 235 -5.10 -4.13 -14.08
N ASN A 236 -5.42 -3.25 -13.13
CA ASN A 236 -6.42 -2.20 -13.33
C ASN A 236 -5.82 -0.82 -13.54
N HIS A 237 -4.65 -0.52 -12.98
CA HIS A 237 -3.99 0.78 -13.13
C HIS A 237 -2.94 0.76 -14.26
N LYS A 238 -3.43 0.81 -15.52
CA LYS A 238 -2.57 1.00 -16.69
C LYS A 238 -2.53 2.49 -17.03
N SER A 239 -1.35 3.10 -16.96
CA SER A 239 -1.12 4.52 -17.27
C SER A 239 -1.63 4.94 -18.66
N SER A 240 -1.68 4.01 -19.63
CA SER A 240 -2.23 4.25 -20.97
C SER A 240 -3.78 4.36 -21.00
N ARG A 241 -4.49 3.97 -19.96
CA ARG A 241 -5.97 4.06 -19.89
C ARG A 241 -6.46 5.29 -19.12
N TYR A 242 -5.58 5.95 -18.40
CA TYR A 242 -5.88 7.12 -17.56
C TYR A 242 -5.00 8.30 -18.00
N VAL A 243 -5.05 8.63 -19.30
CA VAL A 243 -4.45 9.86 -19.79
C VAL A 243 -5.37 11.00 -19.33
N ALA A 244 -4.97 11.64 -18.27
CA ALA A 244 -5.54 12.90 -17.83
C ALA A 244 -4.45 13.95 -17.81
#